data_c5938a992cf5ed66606f065848cea609
#
_entry.id   c5938a992cf5ed66606f065848cea609
#
_cell.length_a   1.000
_cell.length_b   1.000
_cell.length_c   1.000
_cell.angle_alpha   90.00
_cell.angle_beta   90.00
_cell.angle_gamma   90.00
#
_symmetry.space_group_name_H-M   'P 1'
#
loop_
_entity.id
_entity.type
_entity.pdbx_description
1 polymer ?
#
loop_
_entity_poly.entity_id
_entity_poly.type
_entity_poly.pdbx_seq_one_letter_code
_entity_poly.pdbx_strand_id
1 'polypeptide(L)'
;QDFSGLHINLAYGLKQQRPPDEDPYLLDLMFDVDPKIQRKWVKGLSLVAINATDEESAYMAFRSNQEKGSTGKRLRNNQLKILLDAFKEKHKTIEDFICTDQGVHLMKIDGNITSKIINHFTLRKLPILTVHDSHITSYDLTGELRSVMNQSIREELNGYEVKVDQDYLGIDQLRSFLAMDPNLDRRSLYDSLPKITSCGGYKRRLEEHVKWQEHVNNR
;
A
#
# COMPACT_ATOMS: atom_id res chain seq x y z
N GLN A 1 3.64 -7.86 1.86
CA GLN A 1 3.65 -7.15 0.57
C GLN A 1 2.43 -6.25 0.48
N ASP A 2 2.57 -5.13 -0.17
CA ASP A 2 1.58 -4.05 -0.22
C ASP A 2 1.48 -3.47 -1.64
N PHE A 3 0.28 -3.05 -2.04
CA PHE A 3 0.10 -2.33 -3.29
C PHE A 3 0.40 -0.83 -3.10
N SER A 4 1.31 -0.30 -3.89
CA SER A 4 1.67 1.12 -3.81
C SER A 4 0.51 2.01 -4.28
N GLY A 5 -0.09 2.80 -3.37
CA GLY A 5 -1.14 3.76 -3.70
C GLY A 5 -2.36 3.15 -4.41
N LEU A 6 -2.89 2.03 -3.90
CA LEU A 6 -3.85 1.17 -4.59
C LEU A 6 -5.01 1.93 -5.24
N HIS A 7 -5.77 2.73 -4.52
CA HIS A 7 -6.98 3.39 -5.07
C HIS A 7 -6.67 4.31 -6.27
N ILE A 8 -5.56 5.06 -6.23
CA ILE A 8 -5.13 5.87 -7.38
C ILE A 8 -4.77 4.96 -8.55
N ASN A 9 -4.01 3.91 -8.30
CA ASN A 9 -3.63 2.95 -9.34
C ASN A 9 -4.82 2.18 -9.91
N LEU A 10 -5.85 1.87 -9.12
CA LEU A 10 -7.10 1.28 -9.62
C LEU A 10 -7.82 2.24 -10.58
N ALA A 11 -7.92 3.53 -10.23
CA ALA A 11 -8.52 4.53 -11.11
C ALA A 11 -7.76 4.66 -12.44
N TYR A 12 -6.43 4.70 -12.40
CA TYR A 12 -5.59 4.69 -13.61
C TYR A 12 -5.75 3.39 -14.41
N GLY A 13 -5.80 2.25 -13.74
CA GLY A 13 -6.00 0.95 -14.37
C GLY A 13 -7.34 0.84 -15.10
N LEU A 14 -8.41 1.38 -14.54
CA LEU A 14 -9.71 1.47 -15.21
C LEU A 14 -9.68 2.34 -16.47
N LYS A 15 -8.80 3.34 -16.52
CA LYS A 15 -8.55 4.18 -17.72
C LYS A 15 -7.52 3.56 -18.67
N GLN A 16 -6.86 2.45 -18.31
CA GLN A 16 -5.75 1.86 -19.05
C GLN A 16 -4.62 2.86 -19.33
N GLN A 17 -4.36 3.75 -18.36
CA GLN A 17 -3.33 4.78 -18.40
C GLN A 17 -2.36 4.59 -17.24
N ARG A 18 -1.13 5.04 -17.37
CA ARG A 18 -0.15 5.00 -16.28
C ARG A 18 -0.22 6.27 -15.44
N PRO A 19 -0.11 6.16 -14.10
CA PRO A 19 0.06 7.33 -13.26
C PRO A 19 1.41 8.01 -13.56
N PRO A 20 1.58 9.28 -13.17
CA PRO A 20 2.90 9.92 -13.18
C PRO A 20 3.93 9.07 -12.41
N ASP A 21 5.17 8.99 -12.90
CA ASP A 21 6.26 8.20 -12.28
C ASP A 21 6.64 8.69 -10.89
N GLU A 22 6.36 9.96 -10.61
CA GLU A 22 6.61 10.58 -9.31
C GLU A 22 5.59 10.16 -8.25
N ASP A 23 5.94 10.45 -6.99
CA ASP A 23 5.00 10.30 -5.87
C ASP A 23 3.66 10.98 -6.18
N PRO A 24 2.53 10.25 -6.18
CA PRO A 24 1.24 10.80 -6.57
C PRO A 24 0.77 11.95 -5.68
N TYR A 25 1.24 12.00 -4.45
CA TYR A 25 0.83 12.99 -3.46
C TYR A 25 1.81 14.18 -3.34
N LEU A 26 2.93 14.16 -4.05
CA LEU A 26 3.89 15.24 -4.06
C LEU A 26 3.44 16.31 -5.05
N LEU A 27 3.15 17.49 -4.54
CA LEU A 27 2.81 18.70 -5.31
C LEU A 27 3.84 19.78 -5.01
N ASP A 28 3.93 20.79 -5.87
CA ASP A 28 4.69 22.00 -5.58
C ASP A 28 4.26 22.59 -4.25
N LEU A 29 5.22 23.22 -3.54
CA LEU A 29 4.94 23.79 -2.22
C LEU A 29 4.03 25.01 -2.38
N MET A 30 2.83 24.94 -1.78
CA MET A 30 1.78 25.97 -1.89
C MET A 30 1.62 26.77 -0.60
N PHE A 31 2.16 26.23 0.50
CA PHE A 31 2.07 26.83 1.83
C PHE A 31 3.44 26.82 2.49
N ASP A 32 3.66 27.78 3.39
CA ASP A 32 4.89 27.84 4.21
C ASP A 32 4.85 26.77 5.31
N VAL A 33 5.04 25.51 4.88
CA VAL A 33 5.05 24.32 5.75
C VAL A 33 6.09 23.32 5.23
N ASP A 34 6.49 22.38 6.07
CA ASP A 34 7.34 21.27 5.64
C ASP A 34 6.67 20.51 4.47
N PRO A 35 7.38 20.23 3.37
CA PRO A 35 6.86 19.47 2.22
C PRO A 35 6.23 18.14 2.61
N LYS A 36 6.75 17.47 3.64
CA LYS A 36 6.17 16.21 4.16
C LYS A 36 4.79 16.43 4.78
N ILE A 37 4.57 17.58 5.41
CA ILE A 37 3.27 17.93 6.00
C ILE A 37 2.26 18.19 4.88
N GLN A 38 2.63 19.00 3.86
CA GLN A 38 1.75 19.24 2.71
C GLN A 38 1.42 17.93 1.98
N ARG A 39 2.41 17.07 1.72
CA ARG A 39 2.21 15.74 1.14
C ARG A 39 1.21 14.89 1.94
N LYS A 40 1.31 14.91 3.29
CA LYS A 40 0.36 14.20 4.17
C LYS A 40 -1.05 14.76 4.03
N TRP A 41 -1.20 16.07 3.89
CA TRP A 41 -2.51 16.69 3.64
C TRP A 41 -3.07 16.29 2.27
N VAL A 42 -2.27 16.35 1.22
CA VAL A 42 -2.67 15.93 -0.13
C VAL A 42 -3.12 14.47 -0.13
N LYS A 43 -2.33 13.57 0.47
CA LYS A 43 -2.71 12.15 0.61
C LYS A 43 -4.03 11.97 1.36
N GLY A 44 -4.19 12.64 2.51
CA GLY A 44 -5.42 12.55 3.29
C GLY A 44 -6.64 13.13 2.56
N LEU A 45 -6.46 14.24 1.84
CA LEU A 45 -7.53 14.89 1.08
C LEU A 45 -7.94 14.07 -0.14
N SER A 46 -6.99 13.53 -0.90
CA SER A 46 -7.28 12.70 -2.08
C SER A 46 -8.03 11.42 -1.72
N LEU A 47 -7.67 10.76 -0.60
CA LEU A 47 -8.35 9.56 -0.14
C LEU A 47 -9.81 9.81 0.24
N VAL A 48 -10.11 10.94 0.90
CA VAL A 48 -11.51 11.29 1.20
C VAL A 48 -12.25 11.81 -0.02
N ALA A 49 -11.57 12.50 -0.93
CA ALA A 49 -12.17 13.04 -2.16
C ALA A 49 -12.66 11.95 -3.13
N ILE A 50 -12.01 10.80 -3.17
CA ILE A 50 -12.47 9.63 -3.96
C ILE A 50 -13.82 9.12 -3.43
N ASN A 51 -14.05 9.21 -2.11
CA ASN A 51 -15.28 8.73 -1.46
C ASN A 51 -16.36 9.82 -1.34
N ALA A 52 -16.05 11.07 -1.62
CA ALA A 52 -16.97 12.18 -1.46
C ALA A 52 -17.84 12.39 -2.72
N THR A 53 -19.07 12.84 -2.51
CA THR A 53 -19.99 13.20 -3.60
C THR A 53 -19.68 14.57 -4.19
N ASP A 54 -19.01 15.43 -3.44
CA ASP A 54 -18.66 16.81 -3.80
C ASP A 54 -17.44 17.29 -3.00
N GLU A 55 -16.91 18.45 -3.35
CA GLU A 55 -15.72 19.04 -2.72
C GLU A 55 -15.96 19.44 -1.26
N GLU A 56 -17.16 19.94 -0.92
CA GLU A 56 -17.45 20.36 0.45
C GLU A 56 -17.50 19.18 1.40
N SER A 57 -18.10 18.09 0.98
CA SER A 57 -18.09 16.81 1.71
C SER A 57 -16.66 16.29 1.92
N ALA A 58 -15.81 16.39 0.88
CA ALA A 58 -14.39 16.02 0.98
C ALA A 58 -13.64 16.89 2.01
N TYR A 59 -13.88 18.20 2.03
CA TYR A 59 -13.24 19.11 2.99
C TYR A 59 -13.69 18.85 4.43
N MET A 60 -14.95 18.56 4.65
CA MET A 60 -15.48 18.19 5.97
C MET A 60 -14.88 16.87 6.44
N ALA A 61 -14.87 15.84 5.60
CA ALA A 61 -14.29 14.55 5.90
C ALA A 61 -12.79 14.65 6.18
N PHE A 62 -12.05 15.41 5.37
CA PHE A 62 -10.63 15.65 5.62
C PHE A 62 -10.37 16.22 7.01
N ARG A 63 -11.05 17.31 7.38
CA ARG A 63 -10.91 17.92 8.71
C ARG A 63 -11.35 17.00 9.84
N SER A 64 -12.38 16.19 9.61
CA SER A 64 -12.83 15.20 10.61
C SER A 64 -11.75 14.19 10.94
N ASN A 65 -11.01 13.75 9.94
CA ASN A 65 -9.94 12.74 10.07
C ASN A 65 -8.62 13.31 10.62
N GLN A 66 -8.51 14.64 10.76
CA GLN A 66 -7.32 15.25 11.33
C GLN A 66 -7.34 15.25 12.86
N GLU A 67 -6.16 15.06 13.46
CA GLU A 67 -5.99 15.11 14.93
C GLU A 67 -6.42 16.47 15.49
N LYS A 68 -7.00 16.46 16.68
CA LYS A 68 -7.43 17.68 17.38
C LYS A 68 -6.21 18.58 17.60
N GLY A 69 -6.30 19.83 17.15
CA GLY A 69 -5.25 20.83 17.31
C GLY A 69 -4.20 20.83 16.18
N SER A 70 -4.20 19.85 15.28
CA SER A 70 -3.26 19.82 14.14
C SER A 70 -3.47 20.98 13.16
N THR A 71 -2.43 21.33 12.42
CA THR A 71 -2.49 22.33 11.36
C THR A 71 -3.45 21.96 10.24
N GLY A 72 -3.50 20.67 9.87
CA GLY A 72 -4.44 20.16 8.87
C GLY A 72 -5.92 20.38 9.24
N LYS A 73 -6.26 20.27 10.54
CA LYS A 73 -7.63 20.53 11.02
C LYS A 73 -8.07 21.99 10.90
N ARG A 74 -7.10 22.91 10.83
CA ARG A 74 -7.34 24.37 10.74
C ARG A 74 -7.40 24.87 9.29
N LEU A 75 -7.14 24.01 8.30
CA LEU A 75 -7.20 24.41 6.89
C LEU A 75 -8.63 24.83 6.53
N ARG A 76 -8.72 25.98 5.86
CA ARG A 76 -9.97 26.54 5.37
C ARG A 76 -10.34 25.93 4.02
N ASN A 77 -11.60 26.02 3.60
CA ASN A 77 -12.07 25.47 2.33
C ASN A 77 -11.26 25.98 1.13
N ASN A 78 -10.91 27.27 1.10
CA ASN A 78 -10.09 27.84 0.02
C ASN A 78 -8.67 27.21 -0.05
N GLN A 79 -8.07 26.88 1.09
CA GLN A 79 -6.76 26.21 1.15
C GLN A 79 -6.87 24.75 0.70
N LEU A 80 -7.91 24.04 1.13
CA LEU A 80 -8.18 22.67 0.69
C LEU A 80 -8.51 22.62 -0.80
N LYS A 81 -9.23 23.63 -1.31
CA LYS A 81 -9.50 23.77 -2.74
C LYS A 81 -8.21 23.90 -3.55
N ILE A 82 -7.28 24.75 -3.14
CA ILE A 82 -5.98 24.89 -3.81
C ILE A 82 -5.25 23.54 -3.91
N LEU A 83 -5.21 22.77 -2.80
CA LEU A 83 -4.58 21.43 -2.79
C LEU A 83 -5.32 20.45 -3.70
N LEU A 84 -6.65 20.46 -3.67
CA LEU A 84 -7.46 19.54 -4.46
C LEU A 84 -7.39 19.86 -5.96
N ASP A 85 -7.43 21.14 -6.34
CA ASP A 85 -7.29 21.56 -7.73
C ASP A 85 -5.91 21.18 -8.30
N ALA A 86 -4.85 21.40 -7.54
CA ALA A 86 -3.51 20.99 -7.95
C ALA A 86 -3.36 19.46 -8.03
N PHE A 87 -4.03 18.72 -7.14
CA PHE A 87 -4.07 17.25 -7.22
C PHE A 87 -4.84 16.79 -8.47
N LYS A 88 -5.99 17.40 -8.77
CA LYS A 88 -6.77 17.12 -9.99
C LYS A 88 -5.96 17.43 -11.25
N GLU A 89 -5.23 18.54 -11.28
CA GLU A 89 -4.38 18.91 -12.42
C GLU A 89 -3.26 17.91 -12.65
N LYS A 90 -2.55 17.49 -11.58
CA LYS A 90 -1.54 16.44 -11.67
C LYS A 90 -2.12 15.10 -12.14
N HIS A 91 -3.34 14.81 -11.73
CA HIS A 91 -4.05 13.55 -12.01
C HIS A 91 -5.23 13.74 -12.97
N LYS A 92 -5.07 14.58 -14.00
CA LYS A 92 -6.12 14.94 -14.95
C LYS A 92 -6.83 13.72 -15.57
N THR A 93 -6.09 12.65 -15.81
CA THR A 93 -6.60 11.39 -16.37
C THR A 93 -7.71 10.75 -15.51
N ILE A 94 -7.65 10.95 -14.21
CA ILE A 94 -8.61 10.35 -13.25
C ILE A 94 -9.42 11.40 -12.51
N GLU A 95 -9.50 12.62 -13.03
CA GLU A 95 -10.25 13.71 -12.41
C GLU A 95 -11.72 13.34 -12.16
N ASP A 96 -12.31 12.56 -13.05
CA ASP A 96 -13.68 12.06 -12.94
C ASP A 96 -13.90 11.03 -11.83
N PHE A 97 -12.84 10.58 -11.16
CA PHE A 97 -12.91 9.77 -9.94
C PHE A 97 -12.86 10.61 -8.65
N ILE A 98 -12.67 11.92 -8.76
CA ILE A 98 -12.49 12.80 -7.60
C ILE A 98 -13.81 13.54 -7.32
N CYS A 99 -14.31 13.44 -6.09
CA CYS A 99 -15.58 14.02 -5.64
C CYS A 99 -16.81 13.56 -6.46
N THR A 100 -16.83 12.28 -6.84
CA THR A 100 -17.89 11.66 -7.63
C THR A 100 -18.35 10.31 -7.05
N ASP A 101 -18.11 10.09 -5.75
CA ASP A 101 -18.52 8.89 -5.00
C ASP A 101 -18.02 7.55 -5.59
N GLN A 102 -16.76 7.53 -6.02
CA GLN A 102 -16.18 6.33 -6.63
C GLN A 102 -15.62 5.33 -5.59
N GLY A 103 -15.63 5.68 -4.31
CA GLY A 103 -15.02 4.87 -3.26
C GLY A 103 -15.56 3.44 -3.20
N VAL A 104 -16.88 3.26 -3.23
CA VAL A 104 -17.53 1.93 -3.18
C VAL A 104 -17.17 1.11 -4.43
N HIS A 105 -17.08 1.74 -5.60
CA HIS A 105 -16.68 1.06 -6.83
C HIS A 105 -15.24 0.56 -6.76
N LEU A 106 -14.30 1.41 -6.32
CA LEU A 106 -12.90 1.02 -6.16
C LEU A 106 -12.70 -0.02 -5.05
N MET A 107 -13.44 0.09 -3.93
CA MET A 107 -13.43 -0.91 -2.86
C MET A 107 -13.95 -2.28 -3.33
N LYS A 108 -14.91 -2.32 -4.24
CA LYS A 108 -15.38 -3.59 -4.84
C LYS A 108 -14.27 -4.25 -5.65
N ILE A 109 -13.53 -3.48 -6.46
CA ILE A 109 -12.40 -4.00 -7.25
C ILE A 109 -11.29 -4.51 -6.32
N ASP A 110 -10.93 -3.73 -5.28
CA ASP A 110 -9.97 -4.15 -4.25
C ASP A 110 -10.43 -5.44 -3.55
N GLY A 111 -11.69 -5.53 -3.15
CA GLY A 111 -12.27 -6.75 -2.57
C GLY A 111 -12.19 -7.96 -3.50
N ASN A 112 -12.40 -7.80 -4.79
CA ASN A 112 -12.25 -8.87 -5.79
C ASN A 112 -10.80 -9.34 -5.88
N ILE A 113 -9.85 -8.40 -5.96
CA ILE A 113 -8.40 -8.69 -5.98
C ILE A 113 -8.00 -9.45 -4.70
N THR A 114 -8.38 -8.92 -3.54
CA THR A 114 -8.11 -9.54 -2.23
C THR A 114 -8.70 -10.95 -2.14
N SER A 115 -9.93 -11.14 -2.60
CA SER A 115 -10.59 -12.46 -2.61
C SER A 115 -9.84 -13.47 -3.47
N LYS A 116 -9.34 -13.07 -4.64
CA LYS A 116 -8.55 -13.96 -5.52
C LYS A 116 -7.25 -14.39 -4.81
N ILE A 117 -6.56 -13.45 -4.16
CA ILE A 117 -5.33 -13.72 -3.41
C ILE A 117 -5.61 -14.69 -2.25
N ILE A 118 -6.61 -14.42 -1.42
CA ILE A 118 -6.98 -15.27 -0.29
C ILE A 118 -7.33 -16.68 -0.79
N ASN A 119 -8.18 -16.79 -1.81
CA ASN A 119 -8.61 -18.07 -2.35
C ASN A 119 -7.44 -18.91 -2.88
N HIS A 120 -6.47 -18.29 -3.56
CA HIS A 120 -5.29 -19.00 -4.06
C HIS A 120 -4.53 -19.71 -2.93
N PHE A 121 -4.30 -19.03 -1.82
CA PHE A 121 -3.57 -19.60 -0.67
C PHE A 121 -4.42 -20.58 0.15
N THR A 122 -5.66 -20.21 0.45
CA THR A 122 -6.54 -21.04 1.30
C THR A 122 -6.92 -22.37 0.65
N LEU A 123 -7.19 -22.40 -0.66
CA LEU A 123 -7.46 -23.63 -1.39
C LEU A 123 -6.27 -24.60 -1.37
N ARG A 124 -5.06 -24.06 -1.29
CA ARG A 124 -3.81 -24.83 -1.16
C ARG A 124 -3.40 -25.08 0.30
N LYS A 125 -4.23 -24.68 1.26
CA LYS A 125 -3.97 -24.77 2.71
C LYS A 125 -2.67 -24.04 3.13
N LEU A 126 -2.31 -22.96 2.43
CA LEU A 126 -1.16 -22.13 2.72
C LEU A 126 -1.57 -20.93 3.60
N PRO A 127 -0.70 -20.48 4.51
CA PRO A 127 -1.02 -19.37 5.39
C PRO A 127 -1.04 -18.05 4.62
N ILE A 128 -2.10 -17.27 4.82
CA ILE A 128 -2.22 -15.90 4.32
C ILE A 128 -2.98 -15.06 5.34
N LEU A 129 -2.49 -13.85 5.59
CA LEU A 129 -3.18 -12.83 6.38
C LEU A 129 -3.29 -11.58 5.53
N THR A 130 -4.40 -10.86 5.68
CA THR A 130 -4.64 -9.60 4.96
C THR A 130 -4.93 -8.50 5.96
N VAL A 131 -4.33 -7.34 5.72
CA VAL A 131 -4.59 -6.10 6.47
C VAL A 131 -4.75 -4.98 5.45
N HIS A 132 -5.98 -4.59 5.16
CA HIS A 132 -6.30 -3.68 4.06
C HIS A 132 -5.76 -4.21 2.72
N ASP A 133 -4.95 -3.42 2.01
CA ASP A 133 -4.26 -3.72 0.75
C ASP A 133 -2.93 -4.47 0.92
N SER A 134 -2.57 -4.78 2.18
CA SER A 134 -1.35 -5.53 2.52
C SER A 134 -1.63 -7.01 2.72
N HIS A 135 -0.72 -7.85 2.24
CA HIS A 135 -0.80 -9.29 2.40
C HIS A 135 0.48 -9.85 3.04
N ILE A 136 0.31 -10.76 4.00
CA ILE A 136 1.37 -11.35 4.80
C ILE A 136 1.31 -12.86 4.65
N THR A 137 2.42 -13.47 4.31
CA THR A 137 2.58 -14.93 4.25
C THR A 137 3.93 -15.36 4.82
N SER A 138 4.22 -16.65 4.85
CA SER A 138 5.54 -17.14 5.24
C SER A 138 6.61 -16.71 4.23
N TYR A 139 7.84 -16.60 4.71
CA TYR A 139 8.96 -16.06 3.91
C TYR A 139 9.21 -16.83 2.61
N ASP A 140 9.11 -18.14 2.63
CA ASP A 140 9.28 -19.04 1.50
C ASP A 140 8.22 -18.86 0.40
N LEU A 141 7.06 -18.31 0.74
CA LEU A 141 5.94 -18.06 -0.18
C LEU A 141 5.89 -16.62 -0.71
N THR A 142 6.86 -15.77 -0.38
CA THR A 142 6.83 -14.35 -0.79
C THR A 142 6.87 -14.15 -2.30
N GLY A 143 7.63 -14.97 -3.01
CA GLY A 143 7.67 -14.95 -4.49
C GLY A 143 6.34 -15.34 -5.10
N GLU A 144 5.68 -16.37 -4.56
CA GLU A 144 4.36 -16.80 -4.97
C GLU A 144 3.31 -15.72 -4.68
N LEU A 145 3.32 -15.14 -3.47
CA LEU A 145 2.41 -14.05 -3.12
C LEU A 145 2.51 -12.89 -4.12
N ARG A 146 3.73 -12.46 -4.44
CA ARG A 146 3.93 -11.38 -5.43
C ARG A 146 3.37 -11.72 -6.80
N SER A 147 3.56 -12.95 -7.25
CA SER A 147 3.03 -13.43 -8.53
C SER A 147 1.51 -13.41 -8.54
N VAL A 148 0.88 -13.91 -7.47
CA VAL A 148 -0.58 -13.95 -7.33
C VAL A 148 -1.18 -12.55 -7.20
N MET A 149 -0.54 -11.63 -6.46
CA MET A 149 -0.96 -10.23 -6.38
C MET A 149 -0.96 -9.57 -7.77
N ASN A 150 0.14 -9.70 -8.52
CA ASN A 150 0.23 -9.16 -9.87
C ASN A 150 -0.79 -9.79 -10.83
N GLN A 151 -0.98 -11.10 -10.77
CA GLN A 151 -1.97 -11.80 -11.58
C GLN A 151 -3.39 -11.32 -11.27
N SER A 152 -3.74 -11.22 -9.98
CA SER A 152 -5.08 -10.80 -9.55
C SER A 152 -5.44 -9.40 -10.04
N ILE A 153 -4.49 -8.46 -10.03
CA ILE A 153 -4.68 -7.12 -10.60
C ILE A 153 -4.83 -7.15 -12.12
N ARG A 154 -3.95 -7.88 -12.83
CA ARG A 154 -4.06 -8.01 -14.29
C ARG A 154 -5.41 -8.56 -14.74
N GLU A 155 -5.91 -9.57 -14.04
CA GLU A 155 -7.21 -10.15 -14.32
C GLU A 155 -8.37 -9.18 -14.08
N GLU A 156 -8.29 -8.37 -13.00
CA GLU A 156 -9.35 -7.42 -12.65
C GLU A 156 -9.32 -6.16 -13.50
N LEU A 157 -8.13 -5.74 -13.97
CA LEU A 157 -7.90 -4.50 -14.71
C LEU A 157 -7.38 -4.73 -16.14
N ASN A 158 -7.81 -5.80 -16.81
CA ASN A 158 -7.52 -6.08 -18.22
C ASN A 158 -6.02 -5.96 -18.59
N GLY A 159 -5.16 -6.56 -17.78
CA GLY A 159 -3.71 -6.60 -18.01
C GLY A 159 -2.92 -5.43 -17.40
N TYR A 160 -3.58 -4.50 -16.70
CA TYR A 160 -2.89 -3.40 -16.03
C TYR A 160 -2.04 -3.89 -14.85
N GLU A 161 -0.90 -3.25 -14.66
CA GLU A 161 0.06 -3.61 -13.62
C GLU A 161 0.19 -2.51 -12.56
N VAL A 162 0.21 -2.92 -11.30
CA VAL A 162 0.47 -2.04 -10.16
C VAL A 162 1.75 -2.49 -9.47
N LYS A 163 2.56 -1.53 -9.04
CA LYS A 163 3.76 -1.83 -8.26
C LYS A 163 3.40 -2.46 -6.93
N VAL A 164 4.00 -3.62 -6.66
CA VAL A 164 3.93 -4.29 -5.36
C VAL A 164 5.21 -3.99 -4.59
N ASP A 165 5.07 -3.29 -3.48
CA ASP A 165 6.15 -3.05 -2.53
C ASP A 165 6.23 -4.21 -1.55
N GLN A 166 7.43 -4.51 -1.06
CA GLN A 166 7.66 -5.64 -0.19
C GLN A 166 8.50 -5.22 1.01
N ASP A 167 7.92 -5.37 2.19
CA ASP A 167 8.63 -5.25 3.45
C ASP A 167 9.14 -6.63 3.87
N TYR A 168 10.39 -6.71 4.21
CA TYR A 168 11.04 -7.90 4.70
C TYR A 168 11.48 -7.72 6.15
N LEU A 169 11.35 -8.78 6.94
CA LEU A 169 11.96 -8.83 8.25
C LEU A 169 13.47 -9.14 8.12
N GLY A 170 14.26 -8.09 8.10
CA GLY A 170 15.70 -8.21 8.39
C GLY A 170 16.64 -8.28 7.18
N ILE A 171 16.64 -9.34 6.38
CA ILE A 171 17.68 -9.57 5.37
C ILE A 171 17.60 -8.60 4.19
N ASP A 172 16.43 -8.11 3.82
CA ASP A 172 16.28 -7.22 2.68
C ASP A 172 16.40 -5.74 3.06
N GLN A 173 16.19 -5.38 4.32
CA GLN A 173 16.71 -4.12 4.86
C GLN A 173 18.24 -4.08 4.71
N LEU A 174 18.89 -5.20 4.93
CA LEU A 174 20.33 -5.37 4.68
C LEU A 174 20.71 -5.06 3.23
N ARG A 175 19.96 -5.54 2.25
CA ARG A 175 20.20 -5.26 0.82
C ARG A 175 20.05 -3.79 0.49
N SER A 176 19.07 -3.11 1.10
CA SER A 176 18.88 -1.66 0.95
C SER A 176 20.08 -0.88 1.51
N PHE A 177 20.57 -1.26 2.69
CA PHE A 177 21.77 -0.64 3.29
C PHE A 177 23.02 -0.90 2.47
N LEU A 178 23.20 -2.13 1.96
CA LEU A 178 24.33 -2.48 1.09
C LEU A 178 24.26 -1.80 -0.29
N ALA A 179 23.07 -1.47 -0.78
CA ALA A 179 22.91 -0.68 -1.99
C ALA A 179 23.26 0.80 -1.78
N MET A 180 23.05 1.32 -0.55
CA MET A 180 23.43 2.68 -0.17
C MET A 180 24.92 2.82 0.14
N ASP A 181 25.55 1.79 0.72
CA ASP A 181 26.99 1.75 1.01
C ASP A 181 27.57 0.35 0.69
N PRO A 182 28.19 0.21 -0.49
CA PRO A 182 28.80 -1.07 -0.89
C PRO A 182 29.97 -1.54 -0.02
N ASN A 183 30.55 -0.65 0.79
CA ASN A 183 31.69 -0.95 1.68
C ASN A 183 31.25 -1.40 3.07
N LEU A 184 29.96 -1.40 3.37
CA LEU A 184 29.43 -1.93 4.64
C LEU A 184 29.84 -3.40 4.81
N ASP A 185 30.42 -3.70 5.97
CA ASP A 185 30.77 -5.08 6.33
C ASP A 185 29.47 -5.92 6.50
N ARG A 186 29.22 -6.75 5.49
CA ARG A 186 28.04 -7.62 5.40
C ARG A 186 27.90 -8.54 6.62
N ARG A 187 29.03 -9.00 7.18
CA ARG A 187 29.05 -9.95 8.29
C ARG A 187 28.65 -9.26 9.60
N SER A 188 29.22 -8.09 9.86
CA SER A 188 28.88 -7.27 11.03
C SER A 188 27.42 -6.82 11.01
N LEU A 189 26.91 -6.42 9.83
CA LEU A 189 25.52 -6.03 9.66
C LEU A 189 24.56 -7.22 9.88
N TYR A 190 24.89 -8.39 9.32
CA TYR A 190 24.11 -9.62 9.52
C TYR A 190 24.09 -10.07 10.99
N ASP A 191 25.22 -9.92 11.69
CA ASP A 191 25.34 -10.27 13.12
C ASP A 191 24.62 -9.26 14.03
N SER A 192 24.41 -8.03 13.58
CA SER A 192 23.66 -6.99 14.30
C SER A 192 22.13 -7.13 14.19
N LEU A 193 21.64 -7.91 13.20
CA LEU A 193 20.21 -8.17 13.08
C LEU A 193 19.67 -8.94 14.29
N PRO A 194 18.47 -8.60 14.77
CA PRO A 194 17.84 -9.37 15.85
C PRO A 194 17.77 -10.85 15.44
N LYS A 195 18.49 -11.73 16.16
CA LYS A 195 18.44 -13.17 15.90
C LYS A 195 17.10 -13.74 16.40
N ILE A 196 16.04 -13.48 15.64
CA ILE A 196 14.68 -14.00 15.91
C ILE A 196 14.73 -15.54 16.08
N THR A 197 15.66 -16.20 15.40
CA THR A 197 15.92 -17.64 15.48
C THR A 197 16.48 -18.12 16.82
N SER A 198 16.97 -17.22 17.70
CA SER A 198 17.48 -17.59 19.03
C SER A 198 16.40 -17.66 20.11
N CYS A 199 15.19 -17.18 19.82
CA CYS A 199 14.06 -17.25 20.74
C CYS A 199 13.55 -18.69 20.87
N GLY A 200 13.53 -19.26 22.09
CA GLY A 200 13.02 -20.62 22.33
C GLY A 200 11.59 -20.85 21.85
N GLY A 201 10.75 -19.83 21.92
CA GLY A 201 9.40 -19.85 21.35
C GLY A 201 9.38 -19.95 19.81
N TYR A 202 10.35 -19.38 19.11
CA TYR A 202 10.47 -19.51 17.65
C TYR A 202 10.83 -20.94 17.25
N LYS A 203 11.83 -21.54 17.90
CA LYS A 203 12.25 -22.93 17.61
C LYS A 203 11.09 -23.90 17.75
N ARG A 204 10.34 -23.80 18.85
CA ARG A 204 9.16 -24.64 19.08
C ARG A 204 8.11 -24.47 17.97
N ARG A 205 7.76 -23.23 17.62
CA ARG A 205 6.78 -22.94 16.54
C ARG A 205 7.27 -23.42 15.18
N LEU A 206 8.58 -23.34 14.91
CA LEU A 206 9.15 -23.86 13.67
C LEU A 206 9.02 -25.39 13.60
N GLU A 207 9.33 -26.12 14.69
CA GLU A 207 9.15 -27.56 14.75
C GLU A 207 7.68 -27.99 14.58
N GLU A 208 6.76 -27.26 15.21
CA GLU A 208 5.31 -27.47 15.06
C GLU A 208 4.86 -27.20 13.62
N HIS A 209 5.37 -26.16 12.98
CA HIS A 209 5.07 -25.81 11.60
C HIS A 209 5.58 -26.87 10.60
N VAL A 210 6.83 -27.36 10.79
CA VAL A 210 7.40 -28.43 9.96
C VAL A 210 6.54 -29.70 10.06
N LYS A 211 6.19 -30.13 11.28
CA LYS A 211 5.28 -31.29 11.48
C LYS A 211 3.92 -31.11 10.83
N TRP A 212 3.38 -29.89 10.90
CA TRP A 212 2.12 -29.57 10.24
C TRP A 212 2.24 -29.64 8.72
N GLN A 213 3.31 -29.12 8.12
CA GLN A 213 3.58 -29.21 6.68
C GLN A 213 3.68 -30.67 6.21
N GLU A 214 4.45 -31.50 6.94
CA GLU A 214 4.55 -32.94 6.65
C GLU A 214 3.19 -33.63 6.68
N HIS A 215 2.35 -33.30 7.66
CA HIS A 215 0.99 -33.85 7.77
C HIS A 215 0.07 -33.41 6.62
N VAL A 216 0.19 -32.16 6.15
CA VAL A 216 -0.62 -31.63 5.04
C VAL A 216 -0.17 -32.21 3.70
N ASN A 217 1.16 -32.39 3.49
CA ASN A 217 1.70 -32.92 2.24
C ASN A 217 1.48 -34.43 2.08
N ASN A 218 1.21 -35.15 3.17
CA ASN A 218 0.94 -36.61 3.17
C ASN A 218 -0.55 -36.94 3.09
N ARG A 219 -1.41 -35.96 2.84
CA ARG A 219 -2.85 -36.10 2.58
C ARG A 219 -3.21 -35.85 1.12
#